data_1a14c6c9df239a2fb520e1ec9615790a
#
_entry.id   1a14c6c9df239a2fb520e1ec9615790a
#
_cell.length_a   1.000
_cell.length_b   1.000
_cell.length_c   1.000
_cell.angle_alpha   90.00
_cell.angle_beta   90.00
_cell.angle_gamma   90.00
#
_symmetry.space_group_name_H-M   'P 1'
#
loop_
_entity.id
_entity.type
_entity.pdbx_description
1 polymer ?
#
loop_
_entity_poly.entity_id
_entity_poly.type
_entity_poly.pdbx_seq_one_letter_code
_entity_poly.pdbx_strand_id
1 'polypeptide(L)'
;MSEMGEELKRNAWMQMNEEEVQAAYLFADSYIDFLDRAKTEREAVDYIRHLSQEHGFTALDQADTIKPGDKLYFEAKGKVCALIIVGQQDLQQGINLVASHIDTPRLDLKPRPLYEAEGLSLLKTHYYGGIKKYQWLAIPLALHGVIVKKDGSQVQVQLGEDENDLVFTIADLLPHLAKEQMEQKMVDAIKGESLNALIGSRPEINGGKDPVKSAVMKLLEQHYGIEEDDFTSAELQFVPAFKARHVGLDRSMVGGFGQDDRICAYTSLKAILDTSVPQRTAVCLFADKEEIGSSGNTGLQSLIVELLVAELMQKAGCGDYYAVRKALADSYCLSADVNGAVDPNYLDVFEKMNNSYLGRGVVLTKYTGSRGKYDSNDANPEFVGKIRRLFDENRVVWQVGELGKVDAGGGGTVAQYVARYGMEVVDCGPAILGMHSPFEISSKADIYMTYQAYQAFLSSFAY
;
A
#
# COMPACT_ATOMS: atom_id res chain seq x y z
N MET A 1 29.74 28.49 -3.98
CA MET A 1 28.40 28.15 -4.49
C MET A 1 27.44 28.42 -3.35
N SER A 2 26.31 29.07 -3.59
CA SER A 2 25.35 29.36 -2.50
C SER A 2 24.66 28.06 -2.05
N GLU A 3 24.26 27.94 -0.78
CA GLU A 3 23.47 26.81 -0.26
C GLU A 3 22.30 26.46 -1.16
N MET A 4 21.62 27.45 -1.70
CA MET A 4 20.54 27.32 -2.68
C MET A 4 20.98 26.60 -3.97
N GLY A 5 22.21 26.75 -4.41
CA GLY A 5 22.74 26.06 -5.60
C GLY A 5 23.04 24.58 -5.34
N GLU A 6 23.33 24.18 -4.11
CA GLU A 6 23.51 22.78 -3.72
C GLU A 6 22.18 22.07 -3.48
N GLU A 7 21.20 22.75 -2.92
CA GLU A 7 19.85 22.20 -2.77
C GLU A 7 19.16 21.93 -4.12
N LEU A 8 19.28 22.85 -5.06
CA LEU A 8 18.76 22.67 -6.41
C LEU A 8 19.37 21.44 -7.11
N LYS A 9 20.65 21.17 -6.90
CA LYS A 9 21.32 20.00 -7.46
C LYS A 9 20.81 18.65 -6.93
N ARG A 10 20.17 18.65 -5.75
CA ARG A 10 19.57 17.46 -5.15
C ARG A 10 18.14 17.20 -5.65
N ASN A 11 17.56 18.15 -6.35
CA ASN A 11 16.18 18.00 -6.87
C ASN A 11 16.17 17.06 -8.09
N ALA A 12 15.32 16.05 -8.08
CA ALA A 12 15.25 15.04 -9.15
C ALA A 12 14.85 15.68 -10.49
N TRP A 13 13.93 16.65 -10.49
CA TRP A 13 13.54 17.38 -11.70
C TRP A 13 14.71 18.10 -12.39
N MET A 14 15.72 18.51 -11.61
CA MET A 14 16.91 19.18 -12.14
C MET A 14 17.99 18.22 -12.66
N GLN A 15 17.87 16.93 -12.34
CA GLN A 15 18.80 15.88 -12.77
C GLN A 15 18.26 15.08 -13.97
N MET A 16 16.94 15.12 -14.18
CA MET A 16 16.25 14.48 -15.30
C MET A 16 16.43 15.30 -16.57
N ASN A 17 16.64 14.62 -17.70
CA ASN A 17 16.55 15.24 -19.02
C ASN A 17 15.07 15.39 -19.44
N GLU A 18 14.82 16.06 -20.60
CA GLU A 18 13.45 16.33 -21.07
C GLU A 18 12.63 15.05 -21.33
N GLU A 19 13.26 13.98 -21.82
CA GLU A 19 12.62 12.69 -22.08
C GLU A 19 12.22 12.01 -20.75
N GLU A 20 13.09 12.02 -19.75
CA GLU A 20 12.83 11.49 -18.42
C GLU A 20 11.72 12.28 -17.71
N VAL A 21 11.71 13.61 -17.84
CA VAL A 21 10.61 14.43 -17.32
C VAL A 21 9.28 14.04 -17.96
N GLN A 22 9.24 13.91 -19.28
CA GLN A 22 8.03 13.50 -19.99
C GLN A 22 7.59 12.09 -19.57
N ALA A 23 8.53 11.16 -19.44
CA ALA A 23 8.26 9.80 -18.96
C ALA A 23 7.68 9.79 -17.55
N ALA A 24 8.18 10.62 -16.63
CA ALA A 24 7.66 10.75 -15.26
C ALA A 24 6.20 11.24 -15.23
N TYR A 25 5.82 12.18 -16.12
CA TYR A 25 4.42 12.62 -16.23
C TYR A 25 3.51 11.50 -16.75
N LEU A 26 3.91 10.81 -17.82
CA LEU A 26 3.14 9.69 -18.40
C LEU A 26 3.03 8.50 -17.43
N PHE A 27 4.12 8.20 -16.73
CA PHE A 27 4.12 7.14 -15.71
C PHE A 27 3.12 7.45 -14.58
N ALA A 28 3.09 8.70 -14.14
CA ALA A 28 2.17 9.14 -13.09
C ALA A 28 0.69 9.13 -13.54
N ASP A 29 0.39 9.33 -14.84
CA ASP A 29 -0.97 9.22 -15.34
C ASP A 29 -1.50 7.78 -15.22
N SER A 30 -0.68 6.79 -15.53
CA SER A 30 -1.05 5.37 -15.34
C SER A 30 -1.07 4.96 -13.86
N TYR A 31 -0.27 5.59 -13.02
CA TYR A 31 -0.34 5.40 -11.56
C TYR A 31 -1.64 5.93 -10.97
N ILE A 32 -2.13 7.09 -11.42
CA ILE A 32 -3.42 7.65 -11.02
C ILE A 32 -4.57 6.67 -11.35
N ASP A 33 -4.55 6.05 -12.54
CA ASP A 33 -5.53 5.01 -12.91
C ASP A 33 -5.48 3.79 -11.96
N PHE A 34 -4.28 3.36 -11.58
CA PHE A 34 -4.11 2.28 -10.60
C PHE A 34 -4.70 2.65 -9.24
N LEU A 35 -4.42 3.84 -8.70
CA LEU A 35 -4.98 4.31 -7.42
C LEU A 35 -6.50 4.32 -7.42
N ASP A 36 -7.12 4.70 -8.53
CA ASP A 36 -8.58 4.75 -8.66
C ASP A 36 -9.23 3.37 -8.76
N ARG A 37 -8.52 2.36 -9.30
CA ARG A 37 -9.02 1.00 -9.50
C ARG A 37 -8.66 0.04 -8.37
N ALA A 38 -7.67 0.36 -7.57
CA ALA A 38 -7.12 -0.52 -6.54
C ALA A 38 -7.23 0.12 -5.15
N LYS A 39 -8.45 0.46 -4.72
CA LYS A 39 -8.69 1.09 -3.41
C LYS A 39 -8.66 0.10 -2.25
N THR A 40 -8.73 -1.18 -2.54
CA THR A 40 -8.63 -2.28 -1.56
C THR A 40 -7.52 -3.24 -1.93
N GLU A 41 -7.05 -4.04 -0.97
CA GLU A 41 -6.04 -5.06 -1.23
C GLU A 41 -6.51 -6.11 -2.25
N ARG A 42 -7.80 -6.47 -2.26
CA ARG A 42 -8.37 -7.41 -3.26
C ARG A 42 -8.35 -6.84 -4.66
N GLU A 43 -8.77 -5.58 -4.79
CA GLU A 43 -8.75 -4.88 -6.09
C GLU A 43 -7.31 -4.70 -6.60
N ALA A 44 -6.35 -4.44 -5.69
CA ALA A 44 -4.93 -4.38 -6.05
C ALA A 44 -4.41 -5.73 -6.57
N VAL A 45 -4.73 -6.84 -5.90
CA VAL A 45 -4.38 -8.19 -6.36
C VAL A 45 -5.00 -8.48 -7.72
N ASP A 46 -6.28 -8.17 -7.91
CA ASP A 46 -6.97 -8.37 -9.19
C ASP A 46 -6.33 -7.54 -10.32
N TYR A 47 -6.01 -6.28 -10.07
CA TYR A 47 -5.33 -5.41 -11.04
C TYR A 47 -3.95 -5.97 -11.42
N ILE A 48 -3.13 -6.33 -10.41
CA ILE A 48 -1.79 -6.91 -10.60
C ILE A 48 -1.88 -8.20 -11.41
N ARG A 49 -2.79 -9.10 -11.06
CA ARG A 49 -3.01 -10.37 -11.76
C ARG A 49 -3.36 -10.15 -13.22
N HIS A 50 -4.35 -9.31 -13.53
CA HIS A 50 -4.78 -9.06 -14.91
C HIS A 50 -3.64 -8.46 -15.74
N LEU A 51 -2.98 -7.42 -15.23
CA LEU A 51 -1.88 -6.78 -15.95
C LEU A 51 -0.69 -7.74 -16.15
N SER A 52 -0.38 -8.59 -15.17
CA SER A 52 0.70 -9.58 -15.29
C SER A 52 0.38 -10.64 -16.36
N GLN A 53 -0.86 -11.10 -16.44
CA GLN A 53 -1.30 -12.05 -17.47
C GLN A 53 -1.17 -11.47 -18.90
N GLU A 54 -1.52 -10.19 -19.08
CA GLU A 54 -1.30 -9.47 -20.36
C GLU A 54 0.21 -9.40 -20.74
N HIS A 55 1.10 -9.47 -19.76
CA HIS A 55 2.57 -9.49 -19.94
C HIS A 55 3.18 -10.91 -19.95
N GLY A 56 2.34 -11.94 -20.05
CA GLY A 56 2.74 -13.34 -20.24
C GLY A 56 3.11 -14.08 -18.95
N PHE A 57 2.70 -13.57 -17.78
CA PHE A 57 2.84 -14.31 -16.53
C PHE A 57 1.76 -15.42 -16.43
N THR A 58 2.15 -16.57 -15.93
CA THR A 58 1.27 -17.74 -15.72
C THR A 58 1.25 -18.12 -14.23
N ALA A 59 0.21 -18.80 -13.79
CA ALA A 59 0.09 -19.20 -12.40
C ALA A 59 1.19 -20.19 -12.00
N LEU A 60 1.85 -19.93 -10.87
CA LEU A 60 2.93 -20.79 -10.35
C LEU A 60 2.45 -22.21 -10.05
N ASP A 61 1.25 -22.36 -9.53
CA ASP A 61 0.65 -23.67 -9.20
C ASP A 61 0.39 -24.56 -10.43
N GLN A 62 0.25 -23.96 -11.63
CA GLN A 62 0.07 -24.67 -12.89
C GLN A 62 1.38 -25.11 -13.54
N ALA A 63 2.52 -24.65 -13.07
CA ALA A 63 3.82 -25.07 -13.59
C ALA A 63 4.28 -26.36 -12.91
N ASP A 64 4.63 -27.40 -13.67
CA ASP A 64 5.22 -28.63 -13.14
C ASP A 64 6.72 -28.41 -12.79
N THR A 65 7.43 -27.70 -13.65
CA THR A 65 8.86 -27.33 -13.51
C THR A 65 9.06 -25.90 -13.94
N ILE A 66 10.14 -25.28 -13.49
CA ILE A 66 10.51 -23.91 -13.85
C ILE A 66 11.93 -23.85 -14.43
N LYS A 67 12.16 -22.86 -15.28
CA LYS A 67 13.44 -22.60 -15.96
C LYS A 67 13.71 -21.10 -16.10
N PRO A 68 14.97 -20.70 -16.33
CA PRO A 68 15.30 -19.29 -16.56
C PRO A 68 14.43 -18.64 -17.64
N GLY A 69 13.88 -17.46 -17.31
CA GLY A 69 12.99 -16.68 -18.17
C GLY A 69 11.50 -16.94 -17.97
N ASP A 70 11.11 -17.96 -17.21
CA ASP A 70 9.69 -18.18 -16.87
C ASP A 70 9.16 -16.99 -16.05
N LYS A 71 7.99 -16.51 -16.45
CA LYS A 71 7.23 -15.44 -15.79
C LYS A 71 6.05 -16.05 -15.05
N LEU A 72 6.07 -15.94 -13.73
CA LEU A 72 5.11 -16.63 -12.88
C LEU A 72 4.41 -15.66 -11.92
N TYR A 73 3.14 -15.90 -11.64
CA TYR A 73 2.46 -15.23 -10.54
C TYR A 73 2.00 -16.23 -9.47
N PHE A 74 2.11 -15.82 -8.24
CA PHE A 74 1.61 -16.49 -7.05
C PHE A 74 0.50 -15.66 -6.43
N GLU A 75 -0.56 -16.30 -5.94
CA GLU A 75 -1.66 -15.62 -5.25
C GLU A 75 -2.11 -16.44 -4.04
N ALA A 76 -2.40 -15.77 -2.93
CA ALA A 76 -2.96 -16.40 -1.76
C ALA A 76 -4.13 -15.59 -1.19
N LYS A 77 -5.27 -16.28 -0.99
CA LYS A 77 -6.49 -15.75 -0.35
C LYS A 77 -7.11 -14.53 -1.04
N GLY A 78 -6.72 -14.19 -2.26
CA GLY A 78 -7.16 -12.99 -2.96
C GLY A 78 -6.70 -11.68 -2.32
N LYS A 79 -5.65 -11.69 -1.49
CA LYS A 79 -5.19 -10.53 -0.71
C LYS A 79 -3.68 -10.32 -0.72
N VAL A 80 -2.95 -11.30 -1.19
CA VAL A 80 -1.49 -11.22 -1.35
C VAL A 80 -1.12 -11.92 -2.64
N CYS A 81 -0.20 -11.33 -3.38
CA CYS A 81 0.32 -11.93 -4.60
C CYS A 81 1.81 -11.65 -4.77
N ALA A 82 2.45 -12.40 -5.64
CA ALA A 82 3.82 -12.15 -6.05
C ALA A 82 3.99 -12.39 -7.54
N LEU A 83 4.85 -11.58 -8.17
CA LEU A 83 5.31 -11.78 -9.53
C LEU A 83 6.77 -12.22 -9.51
N ILE A 84 7.11 -13.20 -10.34
CA ILE A 84 8.41 -13.84 -10.35
C ILE A 84 8.92 -13.91 -11.80
N ILE A 85 10.18 -13.54 -12.02
CA ILE A 85 10.92 -13.87 -13.24
C ILE A 85 12.10 -14.74 -12.83
N VAL A 86 12.10 -16.01 -13.28
CA VAL A 86 13.14 -16.97 -12.95
C VAL A 86 14.47 -16.52 -13.58
N GLY A 87 15.50 -16.36 -12.76
CA GLY A 87 16.82 -15.89 -13.16
C GLY A 87 17.70 -16.98 -13.81
N GLN A 88 18.86 -16.54 -14.30
CA GLN A 88 19.87 -17.43 -14.90
C GLN A 88 20.62 -18.27 -13.84
N GLN A 89 20.80 -17.71 -12.64
CA GLN A 89 21.49 -18.37 -11.53
C GLN A 89 20.57 -19.36 -10.80
N ASP A 90 21.21 -20.36 -10.18
CA ASP A 90 20.49 -21.32 -9.34
C ASP A 90 19.77 -20.61 -8.19
N LEU A 91 18.51 -20.99 -7.95
CA LEU A 91 17.70 -20.49 -6.84
C LEU A 91 18.33 -20.71 -5.46
N GLN A 92 19.22 -21.69 -5.30
CA GLN A 92 19.99 -21.91 -4.06
C GLN A 92 20.88 -20.71 -3.71
N GLN A 93 21.22 -19.86 -4.67
CA GLN A 93 21.98 -18.63 -4.43
C GLN A 93 21.10 -17.49 -3.90
N GLY A 94 19.79 -17.70 -3.77
CA GLY A 94 18.81 -16.72 -3.29
C GLY A 94 18.17 -15.88 -4.40
N ILE A 95 17.29 -15.01 -4.01
CA ILE A 95 16.47 -14.15 -4.88
C ILE A 95 16.74 -12.65 -4.65
N ASN A 96 16.34 -11.81 -5.59
CA ASN A 96 16.17 -10.38 -5.39
C ASN A 96 14.69 -10.10 -5.16
N LEU A 97 14.33 -9.65 -3.96
CA LEU A 97 12.96 -9.42 -3.53
C LEU A 97 12.69 -7.90 -3.40
N VAL A 98 11.63 -7.41 -4.01
CA VAL A 98 11.01 -6.14 -3.67
C VAL A 98 9.70 -6.46 -2.96
N ALA A 99 9.58 -6.10 -1.69
CA ALA A 99 8.41 -6.41 -0.87
C ALA A 99 7.69 -5.11 -0.50
N SER A 100 6.48 -4.91 -1.01
CA SER A 100 5.58 -3.79 -0.73
C SER A 100 4.30 -4.29 -0.07
N HIS A 101 3.47 -3.37 0.45
CA HIS A 101 2.14 -3.73 0.90
C HIS A 101 1.04 -3.08 0.05
N ILE A 102 -0.17 -3.63 0.11
CA ILE A 102 -1.32 -3.21 -0.69
C ILE A 102 -2.58 -2.93 0.15
N ASP A 103 -2.52 -3.16 1.45
CA ASP A 103 -3.50 -2.64 2.38
C ASP A 103 -3.21 -1.16 2.70
N THR A 104 -4.19 -0.46 3.26
CA THR A 104 -4.08 0.97 3.61
C THR A 104 -5.08 1.30 4.72
N PRO A 105 -4.84 2.34 5.55
CA PRO A 105 -5.77 2.75 6.58
C PRO A 105 -7.15 3.10 6.03
N ARG A 106 -8.21 2.60 6.68
CA ARG A 106 -9.59 2.72 6.22
C ARG A 106 -10.59 2.48 7.35
N LEU A 107 -11.89 2.39 7.02
CA LEU A 107 -12.96 2.07 7.97
C LEU A 107 -13.64 0.75 7.57
N ASP A 108 -13.32 -0.35 8.25
CA ASP A 108 -13.98 -1.64 8.03
C ASP A 108 -15.36 -1.67 8.68
N LEU A 109 -16.34 -2.34 8.05
CA LEU A 109 -17.63 -2.60 8.70
C LEU A 109 -17.47 -3.62 9.83
N LYS A 110 -18.19 -3.40 10.92
CA LYS A 110 -18.33 -4.40 11.99
C LYS A 110 -19.18 -5.59 11.50
N PRO A 111 -19.05 -6.79 12.10
CA PRO A 111 -19.83 -7.98 11.68
C PRO A 111 -21.36 -7.81 11.77
N ARG A 112 -21.87 -6.92 12.60
CA ARG A 112 -23.28 -6.50 12.66
C ARG A 112 -23.34 -4.99 12.58
N PRO A 113 -23.25 -4.42 11.36
CA PRO A 113 -23.03 -3.00 11.21
C PRO A 113 -24.32 -2.19 11.21
N LEU A 114 -25.42 -2.76 10.68
CA LEU A 114 -26.63 -2.04 10.33
C LEU A 114 -27.53 -1.79 11.54
N TYR A 115 -27.87 -0.52 11.79
CA TYR A 115 -28.82 -0.12 12.83
C TYR A 115 -29.57 1.14 12.44
N GLU A 116 -30.67 1.40 13.12
CA GLU A 116 -31.45 2.64 13.05
C GLU A 116 -31.39 3.41 14.36
N ALA A 117 -31.22 4.73 14.28
CA ALA A 117 -31.32 5.64 15.40
C ALA A 117 -31.84 7.00 14.92
N GLU A 118 -32.73 7.61 15.67
CA GLU A 118 -33.29 8.95 15.38
C GLU A 118 -33.82 9.10 13.94
N GLY A 119 -34.41 8.04 13.37
CA GLY A 119 -34.94 8.04 12.02
C GLY A 119 -33.88 8.00 10.90
N LEU A 120 -32.65 7.65 11.25
CA LEU A 120 -31.55 7.46 10.30
C LEU A 120 -31.03 6.02 10.37
N SER A 121 -30.72 5.44 9.24
CA SER A 121 -30.01 4.16 9.14
C SER A 121 -28.52 4.40 8.98
N LEU A 122 -27.71 3.67 9.76
CA LEU A 122 -26.25 3.82 9.79
C LEU A 122 -25.55 2.47 9.75
N LEU A 123 -24.30 2.48 9.31
CA LEU A 123 -23.39 1.35 9.39
C LEU A 123 -22.26 1.63 10.39
N LYS A 124 -22.12 0.72 11.38
CA LYS A 124 -21.03 0.76 12.36
C LYS A 124 -19.72 0.34 11.73
N THR A 125 -18.68 1.11 12.02
CA THR A 125 -17.33 0.82 11.54
C THR A 125 -16.34 0.54 12.67
N HIS A 126 -15.22 -0.04 12.29
CA HIS A 126 -13.98 -0.11 13.05
C HIS A 126 -12.85 0.42 12.17
N TYR A 127 -12.10 1.42 12.61
CA TYR A 127 -10.98 1.90 11.84
C TYR A 127 -9.85 0.86 11.79
N TYR A 128 -9.19 0.79 10.66
CA TYR A 128 -8.06 -0.08 10.33
C TYR A 128 -6.82 0.76 10.15
N GLY A 129 -5.68 0.36 10.78
CA GLY A 129 -4.44 1.11 10.73
C GLY A 129 -4.44 2.40 11.57
N GLY A 130 -3.40 3.19 11.39
CA GLY A 130 -3.14 4.41 12.16
C GLY A 130 -3.76 5.66 11.53
N ILE A 131 -5.01 6.02 11.86
CA ILE A 131 -5.69 7.19 11.31
C ILE A 131 -5.79 8.36 12.29
N LYS A 132 -5.85 9.58 11.75
CA LYS A 132 -6.38 10.75 12.44
C LYS A 132 -7.89 10.81 12.19
N LYS A 133 -8.70 10.38 13.17
CA LYS A 133 -10.14 10.17 13.02
C LYS A 133 -10.90 11.37 12.45
N TYR A 134 -10.49 12.61 12.78
CA TYR A 134 -11.14 13.82 12.29
C TYR A 134 -11.09 13.99 10.76
N GLN A 135 -10.10 13.40 10.08
CA GLN A 135 -9.95 13.48 8.64
C GLN A 135 -11.01 12.67 7.87
N TRP A 136 -11.70 11.76 8.56
CA TRP A 136 -12.72 10.87 7.99
C TRP A 136 -14.15 11.38 8.16
N LEU A 137 -14.33 12.52 8.85
CA LEU A 137 -15.61 13.18 8.99
C LEU A 137 -15.92 14.11 7.82
N ALA A 138 -17.19 14.21 7.44
CA ALA A 138 -17.70 15.13 6.44
C ALA A 138 -17.07 15.00 5.04
N ILE A 139 -16.52 13.84 4.71
CA ILE A 139 -16.04 13.53 3.38
C ILE A 139 -16.94 12.50 2.69
N PRO A 140 -17.08 12.53 1.36
CA PRO A 140 -17.76 11.47 0.63
C PRO A 140 -16.96 10.16 0.70
N LEU A 141 -17.66 9.07 1.02
CA LEU A 141 -17.11 7.72 1.15
C LEU A 141 -17.77 6.77 0.14
N ALA A 142 -16.99 5.86 -0.39
CA ALA A 142 -17.41 4.72 -1.19
C ALA A 142 -17.33 3.43 -0.36
N LEU A 143 -18.19 2.46 -0.66
CA LEU A 143 -18.22 1.16 0.01
C LEU A 143 -17.72 0.08 -0.95
N HIS A 144 -16.64 -0.59 -0.58
CA HIS A 144 -16.00 -1.64 -1.35
C HIS A 144 -15.89 -2.94 -0.57
N GLY A 145 -15.75 -4.05 -1.28
CA GLY A 145 -15.39 -5.34 -0.70
C GLY A 145 -16.20 -6.51 -1.21
N VAL A 146 -16.28 -7.57 -0.41
CA VAL A 146 -16.93 -8.83 -0.77
C VAL A 146 -17.82 -9.32 0.36
N ILE A 147 -18.94 -9.90 0.00
CA ILE A 147 -19.84 -10.62 0.89
C ILE A 147 -19.85 -12.09 0.49
N VAL A 148 -19.54 -12.98 1.41
CA VAL A 148 -19.65 -14.43 1.18
C VAL A 148 -20.97 -14.88 1.80
N LYS A 149 -21.92 -15.29 0.94
CA LYS A 149 -23.26 -15.71 1.36
C LYS A 149 -23.23 -17.10 1.99
N LYS A 150 -24.30 -17.46 2.68
CA LYS A 150 -24.44 -18.74 3.37
C LYS A 150 -24.30 -19.96 2.43
N ASP A 151 -24.65 -19.83 1.16
CA ASP A 151 -24.46 -20.88 0.14
C ASP A 151 -23.05 -20.96 -0.44
N GLY A 152 -22.13 -20.10 0.01
CA GLY A 152 -20.77 -20.01 -0.46
C GLY A 152 -20.58 -19.09 -1.70
N SER A 153 -21.66 -18.57 -2.28
CA SER A 153 -21.55 -17.59 -3.36
C SER A 153 -20.99 -16.27 -2.86
N GLN A 154 -20.28 -15.55 -3.73
CA GLN A 154 -19.64 -14.27 -3.41
C GLN A 154 -20.32 -13.14 -4.18
N VAL A 155 -20.52 -12.03 -3.50
CA VAL A 155 -21.04 -10.78 -4.06
C VAL A 155 -19.98 -9.71 -3.91
N GLN A 156 -19.50 -9.16 -5.03
CA GLN A 156 -18.62 -7.98 -5.02
C GLN A 156 -19.48 -6.73 -4.82
N VAL A 157 -19.01 -5.86 -3.93
CA VAL A 157 -19.66 -4.57 -3.63
C VAL A 157 -18.68 -3.47 -3.99
N GLN A 158 -19.13 -2.55 -4.86
CA GLN A 158 -18.44 -1.31 -5.18
C GLN A 158 -19.50 -0.24 -5.42
N LEU A 159 -19.64 0.69 -4.49
CA LEU A 159 -20.65 1.75 -4.48
C LEU A 159 -20.00 3.10 -4.18
N GLY A 160 -20.33 4.12 -4.97
CA GLY A 160 -19.90 5.49 -4.72
C GLY A 160 -18.68 5.91 -5.52
N GLU A 161 -18.29 5.17 -6.57
CA GLU A 161 -17.13 5.49 -7.40
C GLU A 161 -17.46 6.33 -8.62
N ASP A 162 -18.65 6.21 -9.18
CA ASP A 162 -19.08 6.99 -10.33
C ASP A 162 -19.62 8.37 -9.90
N GLU A 163 -19.38 9.40 -10.71
CA GLU A 163 -19.81 10.79 -10.41
C GLU A 163 -21.31 10.93 -10.21
N ASN A 164 -22.12 10.07 -10.81
CA ASN A 164 -23.57 10.06 -10.69
C ASN A 164 -24.10 9.02 -9.69
N ASP A 165 -23.20 8.30 -9.01
CA ASP A 165 -23.59 7.31 -8.01
C ASP A 165 -23.84 7.97 -6.65
N LEU A 166 -24.47 7.19 -5.75
CA LEU A 166 -24.61 7.59 -4.36
C LEU A 166 -23.24 7.63 -3.67
N VAL A 167 -23.12 8.38 -2.60
CA VAL A 167 -21.98 8.33 -1.67
C VAL A 167 -22.49 8.18 -0.25
N PHE A 168 -21.60 7.71 0.62
CA PHE A 168 -21.80 7.66 2.06
C PHE A 168 -21.02 8.77 2.74
N THR A 169 -21.31 9.05 4.00
CA THR A 169 -20.54 10.02 4.80
C THR A 169 -20.76 9.79 6.28
N ILE A 170 -19.81 10.26 7.07
CA ILE A 170 -19.92 10.35 8.53
C ILE A 170 -20.13 11.82 8.87
N ALA A 171 -21.29 12.17 9.43
CA ALA A 171 -21.57 13.54 9.80
C ALA A 171 -20.69 13.98 10.98
N ASP A 172 -20.21 15.22 10.94
CA ASP A 172 -19.56 15.86 12.09
C ASP A 172 -20.57 16.71 12.89
N LEU A 173 -20.23 16.98 14.14
CA LEU A 173 -21.03 17.86 14.97
C LEU A 173 -20.92 19.31 14.50
N LEU A 174 -22.06 19.99 14.35
CA LEU A 174 -22.06 21.40 13.93
C LEU A 174 -21.37 22.31 14.96
N PRO A 175 -20.69 23.39 14.50
CA PRO A 175 -19.87 24.24 15.38
C PRO A 175 -20.65 24.85 16.57
N HIS A 176 -21.94 25.13 16.39
CA HIS A 176 -22.79 25.75 17.40
C HIS A 176 -23.07 24.86 18.61
N LEU A 177 -22.86 23.54 18.49
CA LEU A 177 -23.01 22.56 19.58
C LEU A 177 -21.66 21.91 19.98
N ALA A 178 -20.56 22.23 19.30
CA ALA A 178 -19.28 21.55 19.43
C ALA A 178 -18.36 22.11 20.53
N LYS A 179 -18.83 22.99 21.43
CA LYS A 179 -17.97 23.62 22.44
C LYS A 179 -17.15 22.63 23.24
N GLU A 180 -17.80 21.63 23.83
CA GLU A 180 -17.11 20.61 24.63
C GLU A 180 -16.19 19.71 23.80
N GLN A 181 -16.57 19.38 22.55
CA GLN A 181 -15.75 18.61 21.62
C GLN A 181 -14.47 19.40 21.27
N MET A 182 -14.57 20.70 21.02
CA MET A 182 -13.42 21.55 20.64
C MET A 182 -12.43 21.78 21.80
N GLU A 183 -12.86 21.62 23.04
CA GLU A 183 -12.00 21.72 24.23
C GLU A 183 -11.27 20.40 24.55
N GLN A 184 -11.59 19.29 23.89
CA GLN A 184 -10.94 18.00 24.10
C GLN A 184 -9.60 17.91 23.36
N LYS A 185 -8.73 17.00 23.82
CA LYS A 185 -7.56 16.63 23.04
C LYS A 185 -7.99 16.02 21.71
N MET A 186 -7.24 16.26 20.66
CA MET A 186 -7.53 15.77 19.30
C MET A 186 -7.81 14.26 19.27
N VAL A 187 -7.09 13.47 20.04
CA VAL A 187 -7.24 12.00 20.12
C VAL A 187 -8.60 11.58 20.72
N ASP A 188 -9.17 12.41 21.57
CA ASP A 188 -10.41 12.14 22.33
C ASP A 188 -11.63 12.84 21.72
N ALA A 189 -11.44 13.91 20.95
CA ALA A 189 -12.48 14.73 20.36
C ALA A 189 -13.40 13.95 19.40
N ILE A 190 -12.83 12.97 18.70
CA ILE A 190 -13.58 12.06 17.82
C ILE A 190 -13.43 10.64 18.37
N LYS A 191 -14.54 10.06 18.81
CA LYS A 191 -14.57 8.70 19.33
C LYS A 191 -14.63 7.69 18.18
N GLY A 192 -13.85 6.61 18.23
CA GLY A 192 -13.89 5.53 17.22
C GLY A 192 -15.29 4.92 17.05
N GLU A 193 -16.03 4.74 18.15
CA GLU A 193 -17.41 4.24 18.11
C GLU A 193 -18.43 5.22 17.47
N SER A 194 -18.04 6.46 17.21
CA SER A 194 -18.87 7.46 16.53
C SER A 194 -18.59 7.56 15.04
N LEU A 195 -17.63 6.79 14.50
CA LEU A 195 -17.34 6.72 13.07
C LEU A 195 -18.37 5.80 12.37
N ASN A 196 -19.63 6.23 12.34
CA ASN A 196 -20.72 5.46 11.73
C ASN A 196 -21.24 6.18 10.48
N ALA A 197 -21.24 5.48 9.36
CA ALA A 197 -21.63 6.05 8.08
C ALA A 197 -23.16 6.08 7.91
N LEU A 198 -23.68 7.20 7.43
CA LEU A 198 -25.08 7.38 7.06
C LEU A 198 -25.37 6.63 5.75
N ILE A 199 -26.46 5.83 5.75
CA ILE A 199 -26.86 5.03 4.57
C ILE A 199 -28.33 5.17 4.19
N GLY A 200 -29.15 5.83 4.99
CA GLY A 200 -30.56 6.03 4.64
C GLY A 200 -31.32 6.86 5.67
N SER A 201 -32.41 7.49 5.18
CA SER A 201 -33.32 8.31 6.01
C SER A 201 -34.80 8.15 5.64
N ARG A 202 -35.09 7.37 4.57
CA ARG A 202 -36.47 7.18 4.09
C ARG A 202 -37.09 5.94 4.71
N PRO A 203 -38.15 6.05 5.55
CA PRO A 203 -38.80 4.91 6.16
C PRO A 203 -39.65 4.12 5.14
N GLU A 204 -39.75 2.83 5.38
CA GLU A 204 -40.75 1.98 4.73
C GLU A 204 -42.09 2.04 5.44
N ILE A 205 -43.19 2.15 4.66
CA ILE A 205 -44.54 1.99 5.19
C ILE A 205 -44.70 0.53 5.63
N ASN A 206 -45.01 0.29 6.88
CA ASN A 206 -45.10 -1.03 7.51
C ASN A 206 -43.72 -1.68 7.86
N GLY A 207 -42.64 -0.90 7.93
CA GLY A 207 -41.27 -1.36 8.23
C GLY A 207 -41.02 -1.76 9.71
N GLY A 208 -42.08 -1.89 10.51
CA GLY A 208 -41.97 -2.35 11.89
C GLY A 208 -41.32 -1.32 12.82
N LYS A 209 -40.47 -1.79 13.74
CA LYS A 209 -39.81 -0.95 14.76
C LYS A 209 -38.73 -0.04 14.16
N ASP A 210 -38.01 -0.53 13.16
CA ASP A 210 -36.86 0.15 12.53
C ASP A 210 -37.15 0.34 11.01
N PRO A 211 -38.06 1.26 10.63
CA PRO A 211 -38.62 1.35 9.30
C PRO A 211 -37.61 1.85 8.23
N VAL A 212 -36.62 2.66 8.62
CA VAL A 212 -35.57 3.11 7.72
C VAL A 212 -34.55 1.98 7.46
N LYS A 213 -34.16 1.25 8.50
CA LYS A 213 -33.34 0.04 8.38
C LYS A 213 -34.00 -0.99 7.47
N SER A 214 -35.33 -1.22 7.64
CA SER A 214 -36.08 -2.13 6.80
C SER A 214 -36.04 -1.73 5.32
N ALA A 215 -36.22 -0.42 5.04
CA ALA A 215 -36.12 0.09 3.67
C ALA A 215 -34.72 -0.12 3.06
N VAL A 216 -33.67 0.12 3.83
CA VAL A 216 -32.28 -0.10 3.38
C VAL A 216 -32.02 -1.57 3.12
N MET A 217 -32.45 -2.47 4.00
CA MET A 217 -32.28 -3.92 3.79
C MET A 217 -32.96 -4.41 2.51
N LYS A 218 -34.16 -3.91 2.21
CA LYS A 218 -34.83 -4.23 0.94
C LYS A 218 -34.03 -3.80 -0.29
N LEU A 219 -33.42 -2.61 -0.24
CA LEU A 219 -32.56 -2.16 -1.33
C LEU A 219 -31.34 -3.06 -1.49
N LEU A 220 -30.70 -3.46 -0.40
CA LEU A 220 -29.56 -4.37 -0.41
C LEU A 220 -29.94 -5.76 -0.92
N GLU A 221 -31.10 -6.27 -0.50
CA GLU A 221 -31.65 -7.54 -1.02
C GLU A 221 -31.95 -7.45 -2.53
N GLN A 222 -32.58 -6.37 -2.99
CA GLN A 222 -32.92 -6.17 -4.41
C GLN A 222 -31.69 -6.01 -5.31
N HIS A 223 -30.67 -5.30 -4.86
CA HIS A 223 -29.46 -5.02 -5.68
C HIS A 223 -28.41 -6.12 -5.60
N TYR A 224 -28.26 -6.75 -4.43
CA TYR A 224 -27.16 -7.69 -4.16
C TYR A 224 -27.64 -9.09 -3.74
N GLY A 225 -28.95 -9.26 -3.47
CA GLY A 225 -29.51 -10.54 -3.03
C GLY A 225 -28.95 -10.99 -1.68
N ILE A 226 -28.64 -10.04 -0.78
CA ILE A 226 -28.07 -10.30 0.56
C ILE A 226 -29.10 -10.12 1.65
N GLU A 227 -28.96 -10.92 2.72
CA GLU A 227 -29.71 -10.80 3.97
C GLU A 227 -28.85 -10.13 5.04
N GLU A 228 -29.47 -9.66 6.14
CA GLU A 228 -28.73 -8.98 7.23
C GLU A 228 -27.62 -9.88 7.85
N ASP A 229 -27.88 -11.17 7.96
CA ASP A 229 -26.91 -12.13 8.52
C ASP A 229 -25.67 -12.33 7.60
N ASP A 230 -25.75 -12.02 6.31
CA ASP A 230 -24.62 -12.11 5.38
C ASP A 230 -23.50 -11.10 5.71
N PHE A 231 -23.82 -10.02 6.42
CA PHE A 231 -22.79 -9.10 6.94
C PHE A 231 -21.78 -9.79 7.88
N THR A 232 -22.16 -10.88 8.54
CA THR A 232 -21.24 -11.60 9.45
C THR A 232 -20.07 -12.26 8.72
N SER A 233 -20.19 -12.54 7.45
CA SER A 233 -19.19 -13.10 6.55
C SER A 233 -18.79 -12.14 5.42
N ALA A 234 -18.99 -10.84 5.63
CA ALA A 234 -18.60 -9.79 4.74
C ALA A 234 -17.23 -9.21 5.12
N GLU A 235 -16.51 -8.77 4.12
CA GLU A 235 -15.32 -7.92 4.21
C GLU A 235 -15.63 -6.66 3.41
N LEU A 236 -16.22 -5.69 4.08
CA LEU A 236 -16.65 -4.43 3.51
C LEU A 236 -15.96 -3.26 4.20
N GLN A 237 -15.55 -2.29 3.42
CA GLN A 237 -14.74 -1.17 3.89
C GLN A 237 -15.16 0.13 3.23
N PHE A 238 -15.23 1.20 4.00
CA PHE A 238 -15.35 2.54 3.48
C PHE A 238 -13.99 3.11 3.13
N VAL A 239 -13.90 3.62 1.91
CA VAL A 239 -12.75 4.34 1.37
C VAL A 239 -13.22 5.71 0.86
N PRO A 240 -12.33 6.70 0.68
CA PRO A 240 -12.72 7.98 0.08
C PRO A 240 -13.28 7.80 -1.34
N ALA A 241 -14.42 8.43 -1.62
CA ALA A 241 -15.10 8.35 -2.93
C ALA A 241 -14.47 9.22 -4.01
N PHE A 242 -13.56 10.12 -3.66
CA PHE A 242 -12.90 10.98 -4.63
C PHE A 242 -11.78 10.26 -5.38
N LYS A 243 -11.51 10.74 -6.60
CA LYS A 243 -10.48 10.22 -7.50
C LYS A 243 -9.10 10.79 -7.17
N ALA A 244 -8.06 10.04 -7.50
CA ALA A 244 -6.70 10.56 -7.50
C ALA A 244 -6.53 11.64 -8.57
N ARG A 245 -5.69 12.66 -8.31
CA ARG A 245 -5.58 13.85 -9.16
C ARG A 245 -4.16 14.38 -9.21
N HIS A 246 -3.86 15.13 -10.27
CA HIS A 246 -2.68 15.98 -10.28
C HIS A 246 -2.83 17.12 -9.27
N VAL A 247 -1.74 17.41 -8.55
CA VAL A 247 -1.68 18.48 -7.54
C VAL A 247 -0.62 19.52 -7.94
N GLY A 248 -0.90 20.78 -7.65
CA GLY A 248 -0.07 21.92 -7.98
C GLY A 248 -0.39 22.54 -9.36
N LEU A 249 -0.03 23.80 -9.55
CA LEU A 249 -0.24 24.52 -10.82
C LEU A 249 0.57 23.92 -11.98
N ASP A 250 1.72 23.37 -11.66
CA ASP A 250 2.63 22.68 -12.58
C ASP A 250 2.29 21.19 -12.77
N ARG A 251 1.30 20.68 -12.01
CA ARG A 251 0.87 19.28 -12.02
C ARG A 251 2.01 18.30 -11.71
N SER A 252 3.04 18.73 -10.97
CA SER A 252 4.23 17.92 -10.65
C SER A 252 4.00 16.87 -9.56
N MET A 253 2.84 16.91 -8.89
CA MET A 253 2.48 16.01 -7.81
C MET A 253 1.23 15.19 -8.14
N VAL A 254 1.06 14.08 -7.43
CA VAL A 254 -0.15 13.25 -7.40
C VAL A 254 -0.76 13.33 -6.01
N GLY A 255 -2.07 13.55 -5.93
CA GLY A 255 -2.84 13.44 -4.71
C GLY A 255 -3.87 12.32 -4.84
N GLY A 256 -3.98 11.47 -3.84
CA GLY A 256 -4.91 10.34 -3.85
C GLY A 256 -4.90 9.56 -2.55
N PHE A 257 -5.85 8.63 -2.43
CA PHE A 257 -5.98 7.74 -1.29
C PHE A 257 -5.10 6.51 -1.45
N GLY A 258 -4.45 6.11 -0.36
CA GLY A 258 -3.72 4.85 -0.26
C GLY A 258 -2.41 4.83 -1.05
N GLN A 259 -1.74 5.97 -1.21
CA GLN A 259 -0.39 6.00 -1.77
C GLN A 259 0.61 5.29 -0.88
N ASP A 260 0.36 5.24 0.41
CA ASP A 260 0.92 4.32 1.38
C ASP A 260 0.16 2.98 1.33
N ASP A 261 0.67 1.87 0.77
CA ASP A 261 1.96 1.81 0.04
C ASP A 261 1.74 1.40 -1.45
N ARG A 262 0.59 1.75 -2.02
CA ARG A 262 0.30 1.46 -3.44
C ARG A 262 1.28 2.12 -4.40
N ILE A 263 2.00 3.16 -3.96
CA ILE A 263 3.05 3.77 -4.77
C ILE A 263 4.23 2.80 -4.99
N CYS A 264 4.69 2.12 -3.93
CA CYS A 264 5.74 1.10 -4.07
C CYS A 264 5.21 -0.17 -4.74
N ALA A 265 3.96 -0.55 -4.48
CA ALA A 265 3.32 -1.66 -5.17
C ALA A 265 3.25 -1.40 -6.68
N TYR A 266 2.79 -0.24 -7.13
CA TYR A 266 2.70 0.09 -8.55
C TYR A 266 4.08 0.20 -9.22
N THR A 267 5.03 0.88 -8.57
CA THR A 267 6.38 1.06 -9.12
C THR A 267 7.15 -0.25 -9.22
N SER A 268 7.00 -1.16 -8.24
CA SER A 268 7.58 -2.52 -8.31
C SER A 268 6.87 -3.41 -9.33
N LEU A 269 5.54 -3.31 -9.46
CA LEU A 269 4.78 -3.97 -10.53
C LEU A 269 5.32 -3.57 -11.91
N LYS A 270 5.43 -2.29 -12.19
CA LYS A 270 5.95 -1.80 -13.46
C LYS A 270 7.42 -2.22 -13.67
N ALA A 271 8.23 -2.16 -12.63
CA ALA A 271 9.64 -2.56 -12.70
C ALA A 271 9.80 -4.03 -13.09
N ILE A 272 9.03 -4.95 -12.51
CA ILE A 272 9.14 -6.37 -12.85
C ILE A 272 8.55 -6.67 -14.24
N LEU A 273 7.49 -5.99 -14.66
CA LEU A 273 6.92 -6.16 -16.01
C LEU A 273 7.91 -5.76 -17.10
N ASP A 274 8.72 -4.73 -16.85
CA ASP A 274 9.74 -4.20 -17.78
C ASP A 274 11.12 -4.88 -17.62
N THR A 275 11.25 -5.83 -16.66
CA THR A 275 12.49 -6.58 -16.44
C THR A 275 12.62 -7.72 -17.46
N SER A 276 13.77 -7.80 -18.13
CA SER A 276 14.17 -8.97 -18.93
C SER A 276 14.63 -10.10 -18.00
N VAL A 277 15.09 -11.23 -18.57
CA VAL A 277 15.57 -12.37 -17.75
C VAL A 277 16.78 -11.93 -16.91
N PRO A 278 16.63 -11.84 -15.58
CA PRO A 278 17.69 -11.35 -14.70
C PRO A 278 18.73 -12.43 -14.39
N GLN A 279 19.85 -12.05 -13.80
CA GLN A 279 20.84 -13.02 -13.30
C GLN A 279 20.27 -13.80 -12.10
N ARG A 280 19.86 -13.12 -11.05
CA ARG A 280 19.18 -13.73 -9.89
C ARG A 280 17.67 -13.69 -10.12
N THR A 281 16.95 -14.69 -9.63
CA THR A 281 15.49 -14.69 -9.72
C THR A 281 14.93 -13.41 -9.08
N ALA A 282 14.14 -12.67 -9.85
CA ALA A 282 13.49 -11.43 -9.42
C ALA A 282 12.09 -11.74 -8.90
N VAL A 283 11.74 -11.17 -7.75
CA VAL A 283 10.43 -11.33 -7.10
C VAL A 283 9.92 -9.98 -6.64
N CYS A 284 8.69 -9.64 -7.01
CA CYS A 284 7.91 -8.58 -6.37
C CYS A 284 6.79 -9.21 -5.55
N LEU A 285 6.77 -8.93 -4.25
CA LEU A 285 5.74 -9.40 -3.31
C LEU A 285 4.86 -8.23 -2.90
N PHE A 286 3.55 -8.42 -3.00
CA PHE A 286 2.51 -7.47 -2.65
C PHE A 286 1.75 -8.01 -1.45
N ALA A 287 2.11 -7.55 -0.26
CA ALA A 287 1.65 -8.09 1.02
C ALA A 287 0.38 -7.38 1.53
N ASP A 288 -0.34 -8.06 2.41
CA ASP A 288 -1.51 -7.54 3.13
C ASP A 288 -1.17 -7.32 4.61
N LYS A 289 -1.95 -6.50 5.29
CA LYS A 289 -1.93 -6.30 6.75
C LYS A 289 -0.69 -5.61 7.34
N GLU A 290 0.10 -4.91 6.52
CA GLU A 290 1.21 -4.12 7.05
C GLU A 290 0.72 -3.13 8.10
N GLU A 291 -0.34 -2.39 7.80
CA GLU A 291 -0.95 -1.31 8.58
C GLU A 291 -1.48 -1.73 9.96
N ILE A 292 -1.61 -3.04 10.18
CA ILE A 292 -1.98 -3.63 11.47
C ILE A 292 -0.89 -4.55 12.01
N GLY A 293 0.37 -4.31 11.63
CA GLY A 293 1.54 -5.02 12.12
C GLY A 293 1.82 -6.35 11.41
N SER A 294 1.44 -6.51 10.15
CA SER A 294 1.67 -7.73 9.33
C SER A 294 1.15 -9.03 9.96
N SER A 295 0.18 -8.93 10.87
CA SER A 295 -0.37 -10.08 11.59
C SER A 295 -1.44 -10.81 10.77
N GLY A 296 -1.51 -12.14 10.91
CA GLY A 296 -2.48 -12.97 10.21
C GLY A 296 -1.86 -13.74 9.03
N ASN A 297 -2.69 -14.53 8.34
CA ASN A 297 -2.24 -15.51 7.33
C ASN A 297 -1.91 -14.92 5.96
N THR A 298 -2.15 -13.62 5.75
CA THR A 298 -1.81 -12.87 4.54
C THR A 298 -0.75 -11.79 4.79
N GLY A 299 -0.44 -11.51 6.07
CA GLY A 299 0.64 -10.60 6.46
C GLY A 299 2.02 -11.28 6.47
N LEU A 300 3.08 -10.49 6.50
CA LEU A 300 4.47 -10.98 6.44
C LEU A 300 4.98 -11.66 7.73
N GLN A 301 4.19 -11.66 8.79
CA GLN A 301 4.46 -12.54 9.94
C GLN A 301 4.09 -14.00 9.67
N SER A 302 3.33 -14.30 8.60
CA SER A 302 3.02 -15.66 8.16
C SER A 302 4.21 -16.31 7.45
N LEU A 303 4.07 -17.57 7.08
CA LEU A 303 5.10 -18.32 6.34
C LEU A 303 5.03 -18.08 4.81
N ILE A 304 4.33 -17.05 4.33
CA ILE A 304 4.03 -16.90 2.90
C ILE A 304 5.28 -16.74 2.04
N VAL A 305 6.30 -16.00 2.52
CA VAL A 305 7.59 -15.86 1.82
C VAL A 305 8.34 -17.19 1.75
N GLU A 306 8.37 -17.92 2.87
CA GLU A 306 9.03 -19.23 2.93
C GLU A 306 8.34 -20.25 2.02
N LEU A 307 7.00 -20.29 2.02
CA LEU A 307 6.23 -21.17 1.16
C LEU A 307 6.40 -20.83 -0.32
N LEU A 308 6.43 -19.56 -0.69
CA LEU A 308 6.70 -19.14 -2.05
C LEU A 308 8.06 -19.61 -2.55
N VAL A 309 9.13 -19.38 -1.76
CA VAL A 309 10.49 -19.81 -2.13
C VAL A 309 10.61 -21.32 -2.14
N ALA A 310 9.97 -22.01 -1.19
CA ALA A 310 9.95 -23.47 -1.15
C ALA A 310 9.28 -24.07 -2.39
N GLU A 311 8.17 -23.51 -2.85
CA GLU A 311 7.47 -23.95 -4.05
C GLU A 311 8.33 -23.73 -5.31
N LEU A 312 8.93 -22.54 -5.45
CA LEU A 312 9.86 -22.25 -6.55
C LEU A 312 11.02 -23.27 -6.57
N MET A 313 11.66 -23.52 -5.43
CA MET A 313 12.79 -24.46 -5.35
C MET A 313 12.37 -25.91 -5.58
N GLN A 314 11.17 -26.31 -5.14
CA GLN A 314 10.63 -27.62 -5.45
C GLN A 314 10.45 -27.83 -6.95
N LYS A 315 9.87 -26.82 -7.65
CA LYS A 315 9.66 -26.86 -9.11
C LYS A 315 10.97 -26.76 -9.89
N ALA A 316 12.02 -26.16 -9.31
CA ALA A 316 13.38 -26.18 -9.83
C ALA A 316 14.15 -27.48 -9.55
N GLY A 317 13.57 -28.42 -8.79
CA GLY A 317 14.20 -29.71 -8.46
C GLY A 317 15.23 -29.66 -7.33
N CYS A 318 15.25 -28.60 -6.49
CA CYS A 318 16.23 -28.38 -5.41
C CYS A 318 15.60 -28.01 -4.06
N GLY A 319 14.35 -28.41 -3.79
CA GLY A 319 13.52 -27.96 -2.69
C GLY A 319 13.66 -28.71 -1.36
N ASP A 320 14.85 -29.13 -0.91
CA ASP A 320 15.01 -29.62 0.46
C ASP A 320 14.96 -28.47 1.49
N TYR A 321 14.62 -28.78 2.72
CA TYR A 321 14.40 -27.78 3.78
C TYR A 321 15.63 -26.87 4.01
N TYR A 322 16.82 -27.45 4.05
CA TYR A 322 18.05 -26.68 4.27
C TYR A 322 18.33 -25.75 3.09
N ALA A 323 18.17 -26.23 1.86
CA ALA A 323 18.37 -25.43 0.66
C ALA A 323 17.43 -24.23 0.61
N VAL A 324 16.14 -24.41 0.98
CA VAL A 324 15.17 -23.31 1.06
C VAL A 324 15.60 -22.26 2.08
N ARG A 325 15.98 -22.67 3.29
CA ARG A 325 16.43 -21.76 4.35
C ARG A 325 17.71 -21.02 3.96
N LYS A 326 18.63 -21.72 3.29
CA LYS A 326 19.88 -21.16 2.79
C LYS A 326 19.63 -20.15 1.69
N ALA A 327 18.76 -20.46 0.73
CA ALA A 327 18.38 -19.54 -0.34
C ALA A 327 17.73 -18.25 0.22
N LEU A 328 16.86 -18.38 1.21
CA LEU A 328 16.27 -17.23 1.90
C LEU A 328 17.35 -16.37 2.58
N ALA A 329 18.30 -16.98 3.29
CA ALA A 329 19.37 -16.26 3.96
C ALA A 329 20.36 -15.56 2.98
N ASP A 330 20.57 -16.14 1.80
CA ASP A 330 21.43 -15.58 0.75
C ASP A 330 20.69 -14.59 -0.18
N SER A 331 19.43 -14.25 0.14
CA SER A 331 18.61 -13.32 -0.63
C SER A 331 18.86 -11.87 -0.24
N TYR A 332 18.46 -10.98 -1.15
CA TYR A 332 18.49 -9.54 -0.96
C TYR A 332 17.08 -8.97 -1.07
N CYS A 333 16.73 -8.01 -0.22
CA CYS A 333 15.40 -7.40 -0.23
C CYS A 333 15.48 -5.87 -0.18
N LEU A 334 14.73 -5.22 -1.07
CA LEU A 334 14.27 -3.86 -0.85
C LEU A 334 12.90 -3.95 -0.18
N SER A 335 12.83 -3.53 1.07
CA SER A 335 11.57 -3.33 1.78
C SER A 335 10.96 -2.04 1.23
N ALA A 336 10.05 -2.23 0.31
CA ALA A 336 9.41 -1.15 -0.43
C ALA A 336 8.27 -0.59 0.41
N ASP A 337 8.50 0.60 0.97
CA ASP A 337 7.55 1.32 1.80
C ASP A 337 7.86 2.81 1.75
N VAL A 338 6.83 3.65 1.87
CA VAL A 338 6.98 5.10 1.79
C VAL A 338 7.68 5.68 3.03
N ASN A 339 8.22 6.89 2.88
CA ASN A 339 8.75 7.66 3.99
C ASN A 339 8.01 8.99 4.13
N GLY A 340 8.04 9.61 5.32
CA GLY A 340 7.41 10.90 5.58
C GLY A 340 8.24 12.06 5.02
N ALA A 341 7.69 12.79 4.04
CA ALA A 341 8.32 13.99 3.52
C ALA A 341 8.22 15.16 4.52
N VAL A 342 9.25 16.01 4.55
CA VAL A 342 9.21 17.26 5.33
C VAL A 342 8.05 18.12 4.86
N ASP A 343 7.11 18.38 5.78
CA ASP A 343 6.03 19.35 5.57
C ASP A 343 6.48 20.73 6.14
N PRO A 344 6.51 21.79 5.31
CA PRO A 344 6.93 23.12 5.77
C PRO A 344 6.02 23.72 6.84
N ASN A 345 4.80 23.22 7.02
CA ASN A 345 3.90 23.68 8.08
C ASN A 345 4.20 23.04 9.46
N TYR A 346 5.03 21.97 9.51
CA TYR A 346 5.27 21.18 10.71
C TYR A 346 6.77 20.88 10.93
N LEU A 347 7.66 21.85 10.68
CA LEU A 347 9.12 21.67 10.72
C LEU A 347 9.66 21.23 12.07
N ASP A 348 8.94 21.45 13.15
CA ASP A 348 9.34 21.14 14.52
C ASP A 348 9.40 19.64 14.85
N VAL A 349 8.74 18.79 14.06
CA VAL A 349 8.77 17.33 14.24
C VAL A 349 9.84 16.64 13.39
N PHE A 350 10.54 17.38 12.52
CA PHE A 350 11.55 16.83 11.61
C PHE A 350 12.98 17.16 12.08
N GLU A 351 13.90 16.22 11.84
CA GLU A 351 15.34 16.41 12.01
C GLU A 351 15.93 16.96 10.69
N LYS A 352 16.74 18.03 10.74
CA LYS A 352 17.12 18.79 9.54
C LYS A 352 18.04 18.07 8.56
N MET A 353 18.86 17.13 9.03
CA MET A 353 19.93 16.52 8.21
C MET A 353 19.52 15.16 7.64
N ASN A 354 18.63 14.45 8.33
CA ASN A 354 18.31 13.06 8.04
C ASN A 354 16.83 12.85 7.64
N ASN A 355 16.14 13.89 7.19
CA ASN A 355 14.78 13.77 6.68
C ASN A 355 14.74 13.64 5.16
N SER A 356 13.65 13.08 4.69
CA SER A 356 13.33 13.00 3.27
C SER A 356 12.46 14.19 2.81
N TYR A 357 12.57 14.52 1.54
CA TYR A 357 11.91 15.66 0.91
C TYR A 357 11.26 15.23 -0.41
N LEU A 358 10.12 15.85 -0.75
CA LEU A 358 9.53 15.69 -2.08
C LEU A 358 10.46 16.22 -3.18
N GLY A 359 10.48 15.52 -4.32
CA GLY A 359 11.25 15.91 -5.49
C GLY A 359 12.75 15.61 -5.38
N ARG A 360 13.16 14.78 -4.44
CA ARG A 360 14.58 14.37 -4.29
C ARG A 360 14.83 12.88 -4.58
N GLY A 361 13.91 12.23 -5.27
CA GLY A 361 14.02 10.84 -5.68
C GLY A 361 13.69 9.84 -4.58
N VAL A 362 14.09 8.59 -4.77
CA VAL A 362 13.79 7.50 -3.85
C VAL A 362 14.56 7.66 -2.53
N VAL A 363 13.95 7.26 -1.42
CA VAL A 363 14.55 7.34 -0.09
C VAL A 363 15.15 5.99 0.29
N LEU A 364 16.42 5.97 0.69
CA LEU A 364 17.02 4.85 1.39
C LEU A 364 16.94 5.10 2.89
N THR A 365 16.17 4.29 3.59
CA THR A 365 15.99 4.35 5.04
C THR A 365 16.74 3.21 5.69
N LYS A 366 17.90 3.53 6.30
CA LYS A 366 18.77 2.51 6.90
C LYS A 366 18.09 1.79 8.07
N TYR A 367 17.26 2.50 8.79
CA TYR A 367 16.43 2.01 9.89
C TYR A 367 15.22 2.92 10.08
N THR A 368 14.14 2.34 10.55
CA THR A 368 12.94 3.02 11.00
C THR A 368 12.79 2.83 12.52
N GLY A 369 11.64 2.44 13.00
CA GLY A 369 11.39 2.14 14.40
C GLY A 369 11.18 3.36 15.28
N SER A 370 10.84 3.12 16.53
CA SER A 370 10.60 4.16 17.50
C SER A 370 11.67 4.11 18.61
N ARG A 371 11.88 5.24 19.31
CA ARG A 371 12.83 5.35 20.42
C ARG A 371 14.22 4.82 20.04
N GLY A 372 14.71 3.74 20.67
CA GLY A 372 16.02 3.12 20.43
C GLY A 372 16.03 2.12 19.25
N LYS A 373 15.39 2.41 18.12
CA LYS A 373 15.25 1.54 16.93
C LYS A 373 14.46 0.25 17.17
N TYR A 374 13.50 0.27 18.10
CA TYR A 374 12.62 -0.88 18.31
C TYR A 374 11.77 -1.14 17.09
N ASP A 375 11.47 -2.42 16.84
CA ASP A 375 10.64 -2.90 15.74
C ASP A 375 11.13 -2.43 14.35
N SER A 376 12.44 -2.37 14.18
CA SER A 376 13.12 -1.92 12.96
C SER A 376 14.14 -2.93 12.49
N ASN A 377 14.40 -2.95 11.18
CA ASN A 377 15.63 -3.50 10.61
C ASN A 377 16.69 -2.40 10.59
N ASP A 378 17.90 -2.66 11.10
CA ASP A 378 19.06 -1.76 10.96
C ASP A 378 19.96 -2.32 9.85
N ALA A 379 19.78 -1.83 8.62
CA ALA A 379 20.42 -2.38 7.43
C ALA A 379 21.94 -2.40 7.53
N ASN A 380 22.55 -3.52 7.10
CA ASN A 380 24.01 -3.66 7.11
C ASN A 380 24.67 -2.68 6.14
N PRO A 381 25.77 -2.01 6.55
CA PRO A 381 26.40 -0.97 5.73
C PRO A 381 26.96 -1.51 4.42
N GLU A 382 27.37 -2.77 4.36
CA GLU A 382 27.83 -3.44 3.15
C GLU A 382 26.73 -3.52 2.09
N PHE A 383 25.51 -3.86 2.51
CA PHE A 383 24.36 -3.92 1.60
C PHE A 383 23.94 -2.53 1.16
N VAL A 384 23.82 -1.58 2.08
CA VAL A 384 23.53 -0.18 1.77
C VAL A 384 24.55 0.39 0.76
N GLY A 385 25.85 0.06 0.96
CA GLY A 385 26.91 0.47 0.02
C GLY A 385 26.75 -0.11 -1.39
N LYS A 386 26.30 -1.37 -1.51
CA LYS A 386 26.00 -2.00 -2.80
C LYS A 386 24.79 -1.33 -3.48
N ILE A 387 23.73 -1.03 -2.75
CA ILE A 387 22.52 -0.36 -3.29
C ILE A 387 22.85 1.06 -3.75
N ARG A 388 23.61 1.83 -2.98
CA ARG A 388 24.08 3.16 -3.40
C ARG A 388 24.84 3.10 -4.72
N ARG A 389 25.78 2.17 -4.86
CA ARG A 389 26.52 1.98 -6.12
C ARG A 389 25.57 1.64 -7.28
N LEU A 390 24.65 0.71 -7.06
CA LEU A 390 23.65 0.33 -8.07
C LEU A 390 22.86 1.54 -8.56
N PHE A 391 22.38 2.39 -7.64
CA PHE A 391 21.61 3.57 -7.98
C PHE A 391 22.45 4.60 -8.74
N ASP A 392 23.68 4.87 -8.29
CA ASP A 392 24.59 5.80 -8.96
C ASP A 392 24.93 5.33 -10.39
N GLU A 393 25.21 4.04 -10.58
CA GLU A 393 25.51 3.43 -11.90
C GLU A 393 24.31 3.48 -12.86
N ASN A 394 23.08 3.44 -12.32
CA ASN A 394 21.85 3.52 -13.12
C ASN A 394 21.22 4.92 -13.15
N ARG A 395 21.91 5.95 -12.66
CA ARG A 395 21.45 7.35 -12.61
C ARG A 395 20.13 7.55 -11.85
N VAL A 396 19.83 6.67 -10.90
CA VAL A 396 18.69 6.83 -10.01
C VAL A 396 18.98 7.98 -9.04
N VAL A 397 18.10 8.96 -8.98
CA VAL A 397 18.19 10.02 -7.97
C VAL A 397 17.64 9.49 -6.66
N TRP A 398 18.46 9.59 -5.62
CA TRP A 398 18.12 9.05 -4.30
C TRP A 398 18.55 9.97 -3.16
N GLN A 399 17.94 9.79 -2.02
CA GLN A 399 18.24 10.49 -0.77
C GLN A 399 18.22 9.51 0.41
N VAL A 400 18.69 9.95 1.57
CA VAL A 400 18.50 9.22 2.83
C VAL A 400 17.37 9.88 3.64
N GLY A 401 16.69 9.10 4.48
CA GLY A 401 15.65 9.61 5.35
C GLY A 401 15.50 8.79 6.62
N GLU A 402 15.04 9.46 7.67
CA GLU A 402 14.49 8.86 8.89
C GLU A 402 13.07 9.39 9.07
N LEU A 403 12.22 8.69 9.80
CA LEU A 403 10.84 9.12 10.05
C LEU A 403 10.78 10.07 11.26
N GLY A 404 11.05 11.35 11.02
CA GLY A 404 10.97 12.40 12.04
C GLY A 404 12.12 12.41 13.04
N LYS A 405 11.97 13.19 14.11
CA LYS A 405 12.95 13.26 15.21
C LYS A 405 12.88 12.03 16.09
N VAL A 406 14.03 11.66 16.67
CA VAL A 406 14.10 10.65 17.74
C VAL A 406 13.09 11.01 18.85
N ASP A 407 12.38 10.04 19.37
CA ASP A 407 11.29 10.12 20.37
C ASP A 407 9.99 10.79 19.88
N ALA A 408 10.01 11.51 18.75
CA ALA A 408 8.80 12.12 18.15
C ALA A 408 8.24 11.32 16.98
N GLY A 409 9.11 10.65 16.23
CA GLY A 409 8.77 9.85 15.07
C GLY A 409 9.14 8.37 15.25
N GLY A 410 8.94 7.62 14.19
CA GLY A 410 9.25 6.20 14.09
C GLY A 410 8.03 5.36 13.71
N GLY A 411 8.28 4.27 13.04
CA GLY A 411 7.27 3.28 12.62
C GLY A 411 7.96 1.98 12.26
N GLY A 412 7.23 0.87 12.26
CA GLY A 412 7.70 -0.40 11.71
C GLY A 412 7.48 -0.42 10.20
N THR A 413 8.18 -1.31 9.52
CA THR A 413 7.99 -1.63 8.11
C THR A 413 8.05 -3.14 7.94
N VAL A 414 7.75 -3.64 6.76
CA VAL A 414 7.87 -5.07 6.44
C VAL A 414 9.30 -5.59 6.56
N ALA A 415 10.33 -4.72 6.57
CA ALA A 415 11.74 -5.08 6.65
C ALA A 415 12.07 -6.03 7.80
N GLN A 416 11.57 -5.77 9.00
CA GLN A 416 11.83 -6.60 10.17
C GLN A 416 11.35 -8.05 10.01
N TYR A 417 10.29 -8.28 9.23
CA TYR A 417 9.71 -9.60 9.04
C TYR A 417 10.46 -10.41 7.98
N VAL A 418 10.91 -9.77 6.90
CA VAL A 418 11.76 -10.42 5.90
C VAL A 418 13.19 -10.67 6.42
N ALA A 419 13.74 -9.75 7.21
CA ALA A 419 15.06 -9.92 7.85
C ALA A 419 15.16 -11.16 8.76
N ARG A 420 14.05 -11.65 9.30
CA ARG A 420 14.01 -12.91 10.09
C ARG A 420 14.47 -14.14 9.32
N TYR A 421 14.40 -14.10 8.00
CA TYR A 421 14.91 -15.19 7.14
C TYR A 421 16.42 -15.15 6.96
N GLY A 422 17.10 -14.10 7.44
CA GLY A 422 18.54 -13.90 7.29
C GLY A 422 18.92 -13.10 6.04
N MET A 423 17.96 -12.59 5.29
CA MET A 423 18.19 -11.75 4.11
C MET A 423 18.88 -10.43 4.49
N GLU A 424 19.64 -9.89 3.55
CA GLU A 424 20.04 -8.47 3.59
C GLU A 424 18.87 -7.60 3.18
N VAL A 425 18.46 -6.68 4.05
CA VAL A 425 17.26 -5.85 3.84
C VAL A 425 17.57 -4.37 4.08
N VAL A 426 17.04 -3.50 3.22
CA VAL A 426 17.02 -2.05 3.43
C VAL A 426 15.66 -1.49 2.98
N ASP A 427 15.12 -0.54 3.74
CA ASP A 427 13.89 0.16 3.36
C ASP A 427 14.17 1.15 2.23
N CYS A 428 13.32 1.12 1.20
CA CYS A 428 13.51 1.87 -0.04
C CYS A 428 12.18 2.21 -0.68
N GLY A 429 11.75 3.48 -0.62
CA GLY A 429 10.53 3.96 -1.27
C GLY A 429 10.52 5.48 -1.36
N PRO A 430 9.50 6.11 -1.97
CA PRO A 430 9.44 7.56 -2.10
C PRO A 430 8.98 8.24 -0.80
N ALA A 431 9.23 9.54 -0.72
CA ALA A 431 8.68 10.36 0.36
C ALA A 431 7.28 10.88 -0.02
N ILE A 432 6.34 10.90 0.94
CA ILE A 432 5.00 11.44 0.76
C ILE A 432 4.61 12.42 1.87
N LEU A 433 3.69 13.33 1.57
CA LEU A 433 3.04 14.21 2.56
C LEU A 433 1.67 13.65 2.92
N GLY A 434 1.29 13.83 4.19
CA GLY A 434 -0.04 13.45 4.65
C GLY A 434 -0.27 11.93 4.72
N MET A 435 0.80 11.14 4.92
CA MET A 435 0.73 9.69 5.13
C MET A 435 -0.43 9.31 6.05
N HIS A 436 -1.19 8.26 5.70
CA HIS A 436 -2.41 7.79 6.37
C HIS A 436 -3.61 8.76 6.32
N SER A 437 -3.52 9.88 5.58
CA SER A 437 -4.70 10.72 5.38
C SER A 437 -5.57 10.19 4.22
N PRO A 438 -6.85 10.58 4.15
CA PRO A 438 -7.68 10.25 2.98
C PRO A 438 -7.16 10.79 1.64
N PHE A 439 -6.21 11.75 1.66
CA PHE A 439 -5.63 12.35 0.47
C PHE A 439 -4.15 12.65 0.69
N GLU A 440 -3.30 11.73 0.32
CA GLU A 440 -1.84 11.78 0.43
C GLU A 440 -1.22 12.41 -0.82
N ILE A 441 -0.01 12.96 -0.71
CA ILE A 441 0.65 13.69 -1.80
C ILE A 441 2.04 13.12 -2.05
N SER A 442 2.34 12.80 -3.30
CA SER A 442 3.67 12.37 -3.78
C SER A 442 4.17 13.21 -4.96
N SER A 443 5.48 13.21 -5.19
CA SER A 443 6.09 13.85 -6.37
C SER A 443 6.16 12.87 -7.53
N LYS A 444 5.79 13.29 -8.74
CA LYS A 444 5.90 12.47 -9.97
C LYS A 444 7.35 12.07 -10.28
N ALA A 445 8.31 12.95 -9.96
CA ALA A 445 9.72 12.61 -10.10
C ALA A 445 10.13 11.47 -9.17
N ASP A 446 9.66 11.50 -7.91
CA ASP A 446 10.01 10.49 -6.92
C ASP A 446 9.35 9.14 -7.25
N ILE A 447 8.10 9.15 -7.74
CA ILE A 447 7.42 7.96 -8.27
C ILE A 447 8.27 7.32 -9.37
N TYR A 448 8.71 8.11 -10.36
CA TYR A 448 9.49 7.62 -11.49
C TYR A 448 10.88 7.12 -11.08
N MET A 449 11.56 7.83 -10.18
CA MET A 449 12.85 7.40 -9.63
C MET A 449 12.74 6.12 -8.81
N THR A 450 11.63 5.92 -8.10
CA THR A 450 11.35 4.67 -7.37
C THR A 450 11.18 3.50 -8.33
N TYR A 451 10.43 3.69 -9.42
CA TYR A 451 10.33 2.70 -10.48
C TYR A 451 11.70 2.32 -11.04
N GLN A 452 12.55 3.32 -11.38
CA GLN A 452 13.90 3.08 -11.88
C GLN A 452 14.80 2.36 -10.86
N ALA A 453 14.68 2.70 -9.58
CA ALA A 453 15.41 2.04 -8.50
C ALA A 453 15.07 0.54 -8.41
N TYR A 454 13.78 0.20 -8.43
CA TYR A 454 13.34 -1.19 -8.37
C TYR A 454 13.71 -1.94 -9.66
N GLN A 455 13.60 -1.32 -10.83
CA GLN A 455 14.00 -1.93 -12.09
C GLN A 455 15.50 -2.23 -12.11
N ALA A 456 16.36 -1.30 -11.66
CA ALA A 456 17.80 -1.52 -11.55
C ALA A 456 18.12 -2.68 -10.60
N PHE A 457 17.42 -2.76 -9.45
CA PHE A 457 17.62 -3.83 -8.47
C PHE A 457 17.19 -5.19 -9.01
N LEU A 458 16.02 -5.30 -9.62
CA LEU A 458 15.52 -6.56 -10.16
C LEU A 458 16.34 -7.06 -11.36
N SER A 459 16.78 -6.14 -12.24
CA SER A 459 17.46 -6.49 -13.48
C SER A 459 18.96 -6.73 -13.32
N SER A 460 19.65 -5.94 -12.49
CA SER A 460 21.12 -5.82 -12.53
C SER A 460 21.83 -6.22 -11.24
N PHE A 461 21.11 -6.34 -10.12
CA PHE A 461 21.75 -6.65 -8.83
C PHE A 461 22.13 -8.13 -8.75
N ALA A 462 23.43 -8.44 -8.83
CA ALA A 462 23.96 -9.81 -8.92
C ALA A 462 25.25 -10.00 -8.06
N TYR A 463 25.25 -9.57 -6.80
CA TYR A 463 26.43 -9.65 -5.91
C TYR A 463 26.45 -10.91 -5.06
#